data_49ba181e42e4ee4fe46f51be3287dbcc
#
_entry.id   49ba181e42e4ee4fe46f51be3287dbcc
#
_cell.length_a   1.000
_cell.length_b   1.000
_cell.length_c   1.000
_cell.angle_alpha   90.00
_cell.angle_beta   90.00
_cell.angle_gamma   90.00
#
_symmetry.space_group_name_H-M   'P 1'
#
loop_
_entity.id
_entity.type
_entity.pdbx_description
1 polymer ?
#
loop_
_entity_poly.entity_id
_entity_poly.type
_entity_poly.pdbx_seq_one_letter_code
_entity_poly.pdbx_strand_id
1 'polypeptide(L)'
;MVIQRNWQTLIKPKALSVEPGDDPKRVATVVAEPLERGFGLTLGNALRRVLMSSLQGAAVTSIQIEGVLHEFSSLPGVLEDVTDIVLNVKAIDLRMYGEGPKRMRLRASGPGEVRAGAIEAGHDIDIMNPELVICTLDAGARMVMELTVENGKGYLPGTQNRAEDAPIGLIPVDALFSPVRKVSYRVENTRVGQVTDYDRLAMRVETNGAVTPEDAVALAARILQDQLQLFINFEEPRHPSDDTRPNELPFNKNLLRKVDELELSVRSANCLKNDNIVYIGDLVQKSEAEMLRTPNFGRKSLNEIKEVLAQMGLHLGMEIPNWPPENIEELAKRLDEPY
;
A
#
# COMPACT_ATOMS: atom_id res chain seq x y z
N MET A 1 -15.03 -19.53 28.35
CA MET A 1 -14.94 -20.91 27.82
C MET A 1 -13.57 -21.12 27.21
N VAL A 2 -12.95 -22.33 27.39
CA VAL A 2 -11.62 -22.65 26.79
C VAL A 2 -11.65 -22.52 25.27
N ILE A 3 -12.76 -22.85 24.61
CA ILE A 3 -12.96 -22.75 23.16
C ILE A 3 -12.77 -21.32 22.61
N GLN A 4 -13.09 -20.29 23.38
CA GLN A 4 -12.99 -18.89 22.95
C GLN A 4 -11.55 -18.40 22.77
N ARG A 5 -10.54 -19.17 23.17
CA ARG A 5 -9.11 -18.84 23.08
C ARG A 5 -8.32 -19.85 22.25
N ASN A 6 -9.01 -20.72 21.52
CA ASN A 6 -8.39 -21.83 20.79
C ASN A 6 -7.30 -21.34 19.79
N TRP A 7 -7.53 -20.19 19.12
CA TRP A 7 -6.55 -19.66 18.15
C TRP A 7 -5.22 -19.21 18.77
N GLN A 8 -5.18 -18.97 20.09
CA GLN A 8 -3.95 -18.53 20.78
C GLN A 8 -2.95 -19.65 20.96
N THR A 9 -3.41 -20.89 20.99
CA THR A 9 -2.59 -22.08 21.17
C THR A 9 -2.05 -22.67 19.88
N LEU A 10 -2.57 -22.18 18.72
CA LEU A 10 -2.12 -22.65 17.42
C LEU A 10 -0.72 -22.14 17.11
N ILE A 11 0.11 -23.00 16.54
CA ILE A 11 1.44 -22.63 16.07
C ILE A 11 1.34 -21.66 14.91
N LYS A 12 2.13 -20.60 14.97
CA LYS A 12 2.22 -19.57 13.93
C LYS A 12 3.69 -19.36 13.53
N PRO A 13 3.98 -19.14 12.25
CA PRO A 13 5.32 -18.76 11.82
C PRO A 13 5.69 -17.40 12.44
N LYS A 14 6.95 -17.26 12.88
CA LYS A 14 7.44 -15.99 13.43
C LYS A 14 7.76 -14.96 12.37
N ALA A 15 8.18 -15.41 11.18
CA ALA A 15 8.51 -14.59 10.03
C ALA A 15 8.30 -15.40 8.75
N LEU A 16 8.06 -14.71 7.64
CA LEU A 16 8.10 -15.30 6.31
C LEU A 16 9.54 -15.31 5.82
N SER A 17 9.95 -16.39 5.17
CA SER A 17 11.22 -16.47 4.45
C SER A 17 10.95 -16.25 2.97
N VAL A 18 11.70 -15.35 2.33
CA VAL A 18 11.58 -15.08 0.90
C VAL A 18 12.85 -15.55 0.20
N GLU A 19 12.70 -16.54 -0.67
CA GLU A 19 13.77 -17.07 -1.50
C GLU A 19 13.65 -16.44 -2.89
N PRO A 20 14.61 -15.58 -3.31
CA PRO A 20 14.56 -14.94 -4.62
C PRO A 20 14.76 -15.97 -5.73
N GLY A 21 14.06 -15.78 -6.87
CA GLY A 21 14.25 -16.53 -8.10
C GLY A 21 15.30 -15.88 -9.02
N ASP A 22 15.24 -16.23 -10.31
CA ASP A 22 16.17 -15.72 -11.34
C ASP A 22 16.09 -14.20 -11.49
N ASP A 23 14.90 -13.62 -11.38
CA ASP A 23 14.65 -12.18 -11.29
C ASP A 23 13.92 -11.88 -9.96
N PRO A 24 14.62 -11.36 -8.94
CA PRO A 24 14.04 -11.10 -7.61
C PRO A 24 12.86 -10.14 -7.63
N LYS A 25 12.77 -9.26 -8.63
CA LYS A 25 11.65 -8.32 -8.77
C LYS A 25 10.39 -8.96 -9.33
N ARG A 26 10.55 -10.08 -10.04
CA ARG A 26 9.44 -10.76 -10.73
C ARG A 26 9.13 -12.16 -10.21
N VAL A 27 10.12 -12.86 -9.66
CA VAL A 27 9.96 -14.25 -9.22
C VAL A 27 10.54 -14.43 -7.84
N ALA A 28 9.72 -14.93 -6.90
CA ALA A 28 10.21 -15.34 -5.58
C ALA A 28 9.37 -16.52 -5.06
N THR A 29 9.98 -17.26 -4.13
CA THR A 29 9.30 -18.28 -3.34
C THR A 29 9.15 -17.78 -1.92
N VAL A 30 7.91 -17.61 -1.47
CA VAL A 30 7.58 -17.23 -0.11
C VAL A 30 7.31 -18.49 0.70
N VAL A 31 8.04 -18.66 1.79
CA VAL A 31 7.96 -19.83 2.66
C VAL A 31 7.41 -19.42 4.02
N ALA A 32 6.36 -20.11 4.45
CA ALA A 32 5.74 -19.96 5.77
C ALA A 32 5.87 -21.29 6.53
N GLU A 33 6.63 -21.29 7.62
CA GLU A 33 6.83 -22.42 8.52
C GLU A 33 7.18 -21.98 9.96
N PRO A 34 6.76 -22.74 10.98
CA PRO A 34 5.82 -23.86 10.94
C PRO A 34 4.36 -23.38 10.92
N LEU A 35 3.49 -24.13 10.27
CA LEU A 35 2.04 -23.95 10.30
C LEU A 35 1.39 -25.16 10.96
N GLU A 36 0.23 -24.98 11.58
CA GLU A 36 -0.56 -26.08 12.09
C GLU A 36 -0.99 -27.00 10.93
N ARG A 37 -1.10 -28.30 11.21
CA ARG A 37 -1.46 -29.31 10.21
C ARG A 37 -2.75 -28.96 9.45
N GLY A 38 -2.68 -28.97 8.12
CA GLY A 38 -3.76 -28.63 7.20
C GLY A 38 -3.85 -27.15 6.84
N PHE A 39 -3.23 -26.24 7.62
CA PHE A 39 -3.23 -24.82 7.31
C PHE A 39 -2.41 -24.47 6.07
N GLY A 40 -1.36 -25.23 5.77
CA GLY A 40 -0.59 -25.07 4.55
C GLY A 40 -1.45 -25.15 3.30
N LEU A 41 -2.32 -26.16 3.20
CA LEU A 41 -3.25 -26.31 2.08
C LEU A 41 -4.32 -25.22 2.06
N THR A 42 -4.91 -24.91 3.20
CA THR A 42 -5.97 -23.89 3.32
C THR A 42 -5.47 -22.51 2.92
N LEU A 43 -4.35 -22.07 3.48
CA LEU A 43 -3.75 -20.76 3.18
C LEU A 43 -3.19 -20.72 1.76
N GLY A 44 -2.50 -21.78 1.32
CA GLY A 44 -1.95 -21.87 -0.03
C GLY A 44 -3.00 -21.73 -1.11
N ASN A 45 -4.13 -22.44 -0.98
CA ASN A 45 -5.23 -22.35 -1.94
C ASN A 45 -5.93 -20.98 -1.88
N ALA A 46 -6.21 -20.46 -0.68
CA ALA A 46 -6.87 -19.17 -0.52
C ALA A 46 -6.02 -18.02 -1.09
N LEU A 47 -4.74 -17.95 -0.72
CA LEU A 47 -3.82 -16.94 -1.24
C LEU A 47 -3.64 -17.04 -2.74
N ARG A 48 -3.44 -18.25 -3.28
CA ARG A 48 -3.33 -18.45 -4.73
C ARG A 48 -4.54 -17.90 -5.48
N ARG A 49 -5.75 -18.16 -4.99
CA ARG A 49 -6.98 -17.67 -5.63
C ARG A 49 -7.05 -16.15 -5.62
N VAL A 50 -6.76 -15.51 -4.48
CA VAL A 50 -6.80 -14.06 -4.35
C VAL A 50 -5.70 -13.40 -5.18
N LEU A 51 -4.48 -13.95 -5.19
CA LEU A 51 -3.38 -13.47 -6.03
C LEU A 51 -3.73 -13.43 -7.52
N MET A 52 -4.43 -14.46 -8.02
CA MET A 52 -4.78 -14.55 -9.44
C MET A 52 -6.01 -13.73 -9.85
N SER A 53 -6.90 -13.37 -8.89
CA SER A 53 -8.21 -12.77 -9.23
C SER A 53 -8.44 -11.36 -8.70
N SER A 54 -7.81 -10.99 -7.60
CA SER A 54 -8.28 -9.83 -6.82
C SER A 54 -7.30 -8.67 -6.75
N LEU A 55 -6.06 -8.88 -7.16
CA LEU A 55 -5.07 -7.81 -7.22
C LEU A 55 -5.36 -6.87 -8.38
N GLN A 56 -5.23 -5.57 -8.10
CA GLN A 56 -5.40 -4.51 -9.07
C GLN A 56 -4.10 -4.30 -9.87
N GLY A 57 -4.25 -4.02 -11.15
CA GLY A 57 -3.15 -3.65 -12.03
C GLY A 57 -3.62 -2.76 -13.16
N ALA A 58 -2.73 -2.45 -14.09
CA ALA A 58 -2.99 -1.61 -15.25
C ALA A 58 -2.84 -2.43 -16.55
N ALA A 59 -3.70 -2.12 -17.53
CA ALA A 59 -3.62 -2.72 -18.86
C ALA A 59 -4.11 -1.75 -19.93
N VAL A 60 -3.73 -2.01 -21.18
CA VAL A 60 -4.29 -1.30 -22.33
C VAL A 60 -5.70 -1.81 -22.59
N THR A 61 -6.68 -0.92 -22.60
CA THR A 61 -8.11 -1.24 -22.83
C THR A 61 -8.55 -0.97 -24.26
N SER A 62 -7.92 -0.01 -24.93
CA SER A 62 -8.20 0.28 -26.35
C SER A 62 -6.99 0.91 -27.04
N ILE A 63 -6.96 0.75 -28.35
CA ILE A 63 -5.97 1.40 -29.21
C ILE A 63 -6.66 2.10 -30.38
N GLN A 64 -6.01 3.13 -30.90
CA GLN A 64 -6.41 3.81 -32.12
C GLN A 64 -5.17 4.02 -32.98
N ILE A 65 -5.18 3.47 -34.21
CA ILE A 65 -4.06 3.57 -35.15
C ILE A 65 -4.49 4.48 -36.30
N GLU A 66 -3.65 5.43 -36.67
CA GLU A 66 -3.93 6.33 -37.77
C GLU A 66 -4.05 5.55 -39.09
N GLY A 67 -5.17 5.75 -39.81
CA GLY A 67 -5.46 5.05 -41.07
C GLY A 67 -6.09 3.65 -40.92
N VAL A 68 -6.39 3.19 -39.69
CA VAL A 68 -7.02 1.89 -39.42
C VAL A 68 -8.43 2.11 -38.87
N LEU A 69 -9.41 1.38 -39.41
CA LEU A 69 -10.81 1.45 -38.99
C LEU A 69 -11.25 0.26 -38.13
N HIS A 70 -10.63 -0.89 -38.28
CA HIS A 70 -10.94 -2.13 -37.55
C HIS A 70 -9.74 -3.07 -37.45
N GLU A 71 -9.79 -4.03 -36.55
CA GLU A 71 -8.70 -4.97 -36.25
C GLU A 71 -8.28 -5.89 -37.39
N PHE A 72 -9.13 -6.11 -38.38
CA PHE A 72 -8.87 -6.96 -39.54
C PHE A 72 -8.28 -6.19 -40.72
N SER A 73 -7.65 -5.06 -40.49
CA SER A 73 -6.97 -4.25 -41.49
C SER A 73 -5.49 -4.57 -41.54
N SER A 74 -4.87 -4.26 -42.69
CA SER A 74 -3.42 -4.24 -42.82
C SER A 74 -2.94 -2.77 -42.97
N LEU A 75 -1.72 -2.50 -42.52
CA LEU A 75 -1.07 -1.20 -42.62
C LEU A 75 0.01 -1.25 -43.71
N PRO A 76 0.01 -0.32 -44.70
CA PRO A 76 1.04 -0.26 -45.69
C PRO A 76 2.45 -0.03 -45.07
N GLY A 77 3.38 -0.91 -45.38
CA GLY A 77 4.75 -0.80 -44.88
C GLY A 77 4.95 -1.29 -43.45
N VAL A 78 3.97 -2.03 -42.90
CA VAL A 78 4.10 -2.77 -41.64
C VAL A 78 4.03 -4.24 -41.93
N LEU A 79 4.93 -5.01 -41.34
CA LEU A 79 5.06 -6.46 -41.59
C LEU A 79 3.89 -7.23 -40.93
N GLU A 80 3.55 -6.86 -39.72
CA GLU A 80 2.48 -7.48 -38.93
C GLU A 80 1.12 -6.91 -39.27
N ASP A 81 0.08 -7.76 -39.22
CA ASP A 81 -1.31 -7.33 -39.33
C ASP A 81 -1.74 -6.60 -38.04
N VAL A 82 -2.80 -5.79 -38.13
CA VAL A 82 -3.33 -5.05 -36.99
C VAL A 82 -3.74 -6.02 -35.85
N THR A 83 -4.21 -7.22 -36.17
CA THR A 83 -4.53 -8.26 -35.18
C THR A 83 -3.29 -8.67 -34.37
N ASP A 84 -2.16 -8.86 -35.07
CA ASP A 84 -0.87 -9.20 -34.41
C ASP A 84 -0.38 -8.05 -33.54
N ILE A 85 -0.52 -6.80 -34.04
CA ILE A 85 -0.20 -5.61 -33.26
C ILE A 85 -1.05 -5.54 -31.98
N VAL A 86 -2.37 -5.82 -32.06
CA VAL A 86 -3.26 -5.88 -30.87
C VAL A 86 -2.79 -6.94 -29.88
N LEU A 87 -2.40 -8.13 -30.35
CA LEU A 87 -1.87 -9.19 -29.49
C LEU A 87 -0.56 -8.81 -28.82
N ASN A 88 0.34 -8.11 -29.52
CA ASN A 88 1.58 -7.62 -28.97
C ASN A 88 1.32 -6.49 -27.94
N VAL A 89 0.39 -5.57 -28.22
CA VAL A 89 0.00 -4.52 -27.29
C VAL A 89 -0.62 -5.11 -26.01
N LYS A 90 -1.43 -6.15 -26.11
CA LYS A 90 -2.00 -6.88 -24.97
C LYS A 90 -0.93 -7.48 -24.05
N ALA A 91 0.25 -7.76 -24.57
CA ALA A 91 1.39 -8.33 -23.83
C ALA A 91 2.25 -7.26 -23.14
N ILE A 92 1.93 -5.96 -23.28
CA ILE A 92 2.65 -4.88 -22.61
C ILE A 92 2.34 -4.92 -21.11
N ASP A 93 3.38 -5.00 -20.30
CA ASP A 93 3.31 -4.93 -18.84
C ASP A 93 3.42 -3.49 -18.37
N LEU A 94 2.41 -3.02 -17.63
CA LEU A 94 2.29 -1.63 -17.22
C LEU A 94 2.18 -1.51 -15.70
N ARG A 95 2.76 -0.43 -15.16
CA ARG A 95 2.49 0.08 -13.82
C ARG A 95 1.95 1.48 -13.96
N MET A 96 0.79 1.75 -13.39
CA MET A 96 0.15 3.06 -13.43
C MET A 96 0.06 3.67 -12.03
N TYR A 97 0.44 4.94 -11.92
CA TYR A 97 0.34 5.74 -10.72
C TYR A 97 -0.86 6.68 -10.85
N GLY A 98 -1.89 6.43 -10.10
CA GLY A 98 -3.11 7.24 -10.11
C GLY A 98 -4.32 6.52 -10.69
N GLU A 99 -5.46 7.20 -10.66
CA GLU A 99 -6.76 6.67 -11.05
C GLU A 99 -7.22 7.23 -12.40
N GLY A 100 -8.16 6.54 -13.04
CA GLY A 100 -8.80 6.94 -14.28
C GLY A 100 -8.04 6.58 -15.56
N PRO A 101 -8.68 6.75 -16.72
CA PRO A 101 -8.06 6.44 -18.00
C PRO A 101 -6.91 7.40 -18.32
N LYS A 102 -5.78 6.85 -18.73
CA LYS A 102 -4.60 7.59 -19.19
C LYS A 102 -4.33 7.27 -20.64
N ARG A 103 -3.78 8.22 -21.39
CA ARG A 103 -3.42 8.03 -22.78
C ARG A 103 -1.92 8.01 -22.93
N MET A 104 -1.44 7.03 -23.71
CA MET A 104 -0.07 6.93 -24.19
C MET A 104 -0.07 7.11 -25.70
N ARG A 105 1.06 7.51 -26.27
CA ARG A 105 1.21 7.69 -27.69
C ARG A 105 2.48 7.02 -28.19
N LEU A 106 2.35 6.29 -29.29
CA LEU A 106 3.48 5.73 -30.04
C LEU A 106 3.62 6.44 -31.35
N ARG A 107 4.82 6.92 -31.65
CA ARG A 107 5.19 7.47 -32.95
C ARG A 107 6.46 6.80 -33.42
N ALA A 108 6.39 6.10 -34.53
CA ALA A 108 7.52 5.40 -35.10
C ALA A 108 7.66 5.67 -36.60
N SER A 109 8.88 5.69 -37.07
CA SER A 109 9.22 5.77 -38.49
C SER A 109 10.27 4.72 -38.80
N GLY A 110 10.01 3.95 -39.88
CA GLY A 110 10.89 2.86 -40.30
C GLY A 110 12.15 3.32 -41.03
N PRO A 111 13.06 2.36 -41.37
CA PRO A 111 12.86 0.92 -41.18
C PRO A 111 13.32 0.44 -39.79
N GLY A 112 12.68 -0.61 -39.26
CA GLY A 112 13.12 -1.32 -38.06
C GLY A 112 12.00 -1.79 -37.15
N GLU A 113 12.40 -2.49 -36.09
CA GLU A 113 11.50 -2.95 -35.03
C GLU A 113 11.04 -1.78 -34.16
N VAL A 114 9.74 -1.72 -33.90
CA VAL A 114 9.11 -0.78 -32.96
C VAL A 114 8.87 -1.53 -31.66
N ARG A 115 9.53 -1.07 -30.59
CA ARG A 115 9.46 -1.69 -29.28
C ARG A 115 8.57 -0.89 -28.31
N ALA A 116 8.07 -1.55 -27.28
CA ALA A 116 7.23 -0.92 -26.24
C ALA A 116 7.93 0.27 -25.57
N GLY A 117 9.25 0.26 -25.45
CA GLY A 117 10.04 1.37 -24.92
C GLY A 117 9.98 2.67 -25.74
N ALA A 118 9.50 2.62 -27.01
CA ALA A 118 9.28 3.80 -27.85
C ALA A 118 7.95 4.52 -27.55
N ILE A 119 7.09 3.96 -26.70
CA ILE A 119 5.83 4.56 -26.31
C ILE A 119 6.07 5.76 -25.38
N GLU A 120 5.52 6.90 -25.70
CA GLU A 120 5.48 8.09 -24.84
C GLU A 120 4.42 7.88 -23.74
N ALA A 121 4.85 7.34 -22.59
CA ALA A 121 3.96 6.91 -21.52
C ALA A 121 3.59 8.03 -20.50
N GLY A 122 4.29 9.17 -20.54
CA GLY A 122 4.14 10.24 -19.54
C GLY A 122 4.76 9.86 -18.18
N HIS A 123 4.53 10.68 -17.15
CA HIS A 123 5.10 10.48 -15.81
C HIS A 123 4.32 9.49 -14.94
N ASP A 124 3.10 9.17 -15.33
CA ASP A 124 2.16 8.40 -14.52
C ASP A 124 2.14 6.90 -14.87
N ILE A 125 2.89 6.48 -15.87
CA ILE A 125 2.89 5.09 -16.38
C ILE A 125 4.32 4.63 -16.62
N ASP A 126 4.68 3.49 -16.07
CA ASP A 126 5.94 2.78 -16.35
C ASP A 126 5.67 1.54 -17.20
N ILE A 127 6.49 1.34 -18.22
CA ILE A 127 6.48 0.13 -19.04
C ILE A 127 7.52 -0.83 -18.47
N MET A 128 7.05 -1.99 -18.00
CA MET A 128 7.90 -2.96 -17.30
C MET A 128 8.67 -3.89 -18.26
N ASN A 129 8.25 -4.00 -19.54
CA ASN A 129 8.88 -4.80 -20.58
C ASN A 129 9.17 -3.98 -21.85
N PRO A 130 10.06 -2.96 -21.78
CA PRO A 130 10.32 -2.04 -22.89
C PRO A 130 10.90 -2.72 -24.14
N GLU A 131 11.49 -3.90 -23.99
CA GLU A 131 12.08 -4.69 -25.10
C GLU A 131 11.06 -5.45 -25.95
N LEU A 132 9.79 -5.47 -25.54
CA LEU A 132 8.73 -6.14 -26.30
C LEU A 132 8.56 -5.49 -27.67
N VAL A 133 8.66 -6.29 -28.73
CA VAL A 133 8.43 -5.83 -30.12
C VAL A 133 6.91 -5.73 -30.35
N ILE A 134 6.45 -4.57 -30.81
CA ILE A 134 5.05 -4.31 -31.16
C ILE A 134 4.81 -4.60 -32.64
N CYS A 135 5.67 -4.06 -33.50
CA CYS A 135 5.59 -4.27 -34.94
C CYS A 135 6.94 -3.94 -35.59
N THR A 136 7.08 -4.29 -36.89
CA THR A 136 8.25 -4.02 -37.73
C THR A 136 7.84 -3.12 -38.91
N LEU A 137 8.56 -2.02 -39.08
CA LEU A 137 8.30 -1.05 -40.14
C LEU A 137 9.27 -1.19 -41.30
N ASP A 138 8.78 -1.09 -42.52
CA ASP A 138 9.58 -0.99 -43.74
C ASP A 138 10.17 0.41 -43.95
N ALA A 139 11.07 0.54 -44.95
CA ALA A 139 11.65 1.83 -45.29
C ALA A 139 10.61 2.86 -45.75
N GLY A 140 10.55 4.00 -45.03
CA GLY A 140 9.61 5.08 -45.33
C GLY A 140 8.21 4.94 -44.69
N ALA A 141 7.94 3.81 -44.03
CA ALA A 141 6.69 3.63 -43.29
C ALA A 141 6.65 4.51 -42.03
N ARG A 142 5.47 4.97 -41.69
CA ARG A 142 5.19 5.73 -40.45
C ARG A 142 4.00 5.13 -39.74
N MET A 143 4.08 5.07 -38.43
CA MET A 143 3.00 4.59 -37.57
C MET A 143 2.75 5.59 -36.43
N VAL A 144 1.48 5.93 -36.22
CA VAL A 144 1.02 6.70 -35.06
C VAL A 144 -0.10 5.90 -34.42
N MET A 145 0.06 5.60 -33.13
CA MET A 145 -0.91 4.86 -32.35
C MET A 145 -1.16 5.56 -31.01
N GLU A 146 -2.40 5.71 -30.64
CA GLU A 146 -2.81 6.12 -29.30
C GLU A 146 -3.29 4.88 -28.55
N LEU A 147 -2.87 4.75 -27.29
CA LEU A 147 -3.23 3.64 -26.40
C LEU A 147 -3.92 4.22 -25.17
N THR A 148 -5.07 3.66 -24.81
CA THR A 148 -5.75 4.00 -23.55
C THR A 148 -5.42 2.94 -22.52
N VAL A 149 -4.99 3.37 -21.33
CA VAL A 149 -4.63 2.51 -20.21
C VAL A 149 -5.55 2.79 -19.05
N GLU A 150 -6.04 1.74 -18.41
CA GLU A 150 -6.90 1.83 -17.25
C GLU A 150 -6.44 0.88 -16.14
N ASN A 151 -6.90 1.17 -14.92
CA ASN A 151 -6.73 0.30 -13.76
C ASN A 151 -7.96 -0.62 -13.63
N GLY A 152 -7.70 -1.88 -13.33
CA GLY A 152 -8.77 -2.86 -13.15
C GLY A 152 -8.32 -4.09 -12.37
N LYS A 153 -9.18 -5.08 -12.32
CA LYS A 153 -8.93 -6.37 -11.67
C LYS A 153 -9.27 -7.53 -12.60
N GLY A 154 -8.45 -8.57 -12.55
CA GLY A 154 -8.69 -9.80 -13.30
C GLY A 154 -8.60 -9.60 -14.82
N TYR A 155 -9.58 -10.09 -15.57
CA TYR A 155 -9.65 -10.05 -17.02
C TYR A 155 -10.94 -9.42 -17.50
N LEU A 156 -10.83 -8.47 -18.43
CA LEU A 156 -11.97 -7.81 -19.05
C LEU A 156 -11.90 -7.99 -20.59
N PRO A 157 -12.89 -8.68 -21.20
CA PRO A 157 -12.94 -8.85 -22.66
C PRO A 157 -13.09 -7.51 -23.38
N GLY A 158 -12.43 -7.34 -24.52
CA GLY A 158 -12.51 -6.12 -25.34
C GLY A 158 -13.93 -5.74 -25.76
N THR A 159 -14.83 -6.73 -25.92
CA THR A 159 -16.25 -6.48 -26.22
C THR A 159 -16.98 -5.69 -25.13
N GLN A 160 -16.53 -5.80 -23.87
CA GLN A 160 -17.06 -5.04 -22.73
C GLN A 160 -16.36 -3.69 -22.54
N ASN A 161 -15.17 -3.51 -23.12
CA ASN A 161 -14.43 -2.25 -23.10
C ASN A 161 -14.95 -1.23 -24.13
N ARG A 162 -15.85 -1.64 -25.04
CA ARG A 162 -16.35 -0.74 -26.06
C ARG A 162 -17.46 0.14 -25.50
N ALA A 163 -17.21 1.43 -25.37
CA ALA A 163 -18.26 2.41 -25.07
C ALA A 163 -19.25 2.51 -26.23
N GLU A 164 -20.54 2.76 -25.95
CA GLU A 164 -21.58 2.92 -26.99
C GLU A 164 -21.25 4.08 -27.93
N ASP A 165 -20.62 5.15 -27.44
CA ASP A 165 -20.21 6.33 -28.19
C ASP A 165 -18.74 6.28 -28.63
N ALA A 166 -18.13 5.09 -28.78
CA ALA A 166 -16.74 4.95 -29.19
C ALA A 166 -16.49 5.58 -30.58
N PRO A 167 -15.42 6.37 -30.75
CA PRO A 167 -15.08 6.95 -32.05
C PRO A 167 -14.77 5.86 -33.08
N ILE A 168 -15.04 6.18 -34.36
CA ILE A 168 -14.68 5.27 -35.47
C ILE A 168 -13.18 5.06 -35.50
N GLY A 169 -12.75 3.80 -35.62
CA GLY A 169 -11.34 3.41 -35.61
C GLY A 169 -10.76 3.12 -34.23
N LEU A 170 -11.55 3.22 -33.15
CA LEU A 170 -11.15 2.73 -31.84
C LEU A 170 -11.28 1.20 -31.81
N ILE A 171 -10.18 0.51 -31.56
CA ILE A 171 -10.11 -0.95 -31.46
C ILE A 171 -10.04 -1.31 -29.97
N PRO A 172 -11.07 -1.98 -29.42
CA PRO A 172 -11.04 -2.45 -28.06
C PRO A 172 -10.05 -3.61 -27.91
N VAL A 173 -9.30 -3.62 -26.81
CA VAL A 173 -8.31 -4.66 -26.49
C VAL A 173 -8.76 -5.40 -25.24
N ASP A 174 -8.59 -6.71 -25.22
CA ASP A 174 -8.79 -7.50 -24.01
C ASP A 174 -7.78 -7.08 -22.96
N ALA A 175 -8.25 -6.66 -21.79
CA ALA A 175 -7.39 -6.17 -20.71
C ALA A 175 -7.15 -7.27 -19.67
N LEU A 176 -5.89 -7.65 -19.48
CA LEU A 176 -5.43 -8.51 -18.40
C LEU A 176 -4.79 -7.63 -17.32
N PHE A 177 -5.58 -7.26 -16.33
CA PHE A 177 -5.14 -6.35 -15.27
C PHE A 177 -4.29 -7.01 -14.19
N SER A 178 -4.41 -8.36 -14.01
CA SER A 178 -3.69 -9.04 -12.94
C SER A 178 -2.17 -8.86 -13.07
N PRO A 179 -1.50 -8.28 -12.06
CA PRO A 179 -0.04 -8.16 -12.06
C PRO A 179 0.66 -9.50 -11.80
N VAL A 180 -0.08 -10.51 -11.36
CA VAL A 180 0.44 -11.85 -11.06
C VAL A 180 0.20 -12.76 -12.26
N ARG A 181 1.28 -13.32 -12.82
CA ARG A 181 1.25 -14.20 -13.98
C ARG A 181 1.05 -15.65 -13.61
N LYS A 182 1.75 -16.11 -12.56
CA LYS A 182 1.73 -17.52 -12.15
C LYS A 182 1.90 -17.65 -10.65
N VAL A 183 1.12 -18.55 -10.06
CA VAL A 183 1.24 -18.96 -8.66
C VAL A 183 1.22 -20.48 -8.57
N SER A 184 2.24 -21.03 -7.96
CA SER A 184 2.27 -22.46 -7.59
C SER A 184 2.65 -22.57 -6.11
N TYR A 185 2.10 -23.55 -5.41
CA TYR A 185 2.47 -23.81 -4.03
C TYR A 185 2.68 -25.30 -3.77
N ARG A 186 3.50 -25.59 -2.77
CA ARG A 186 3.72 -26.93 -2.22
C ARG A 186 3.54 -26.89 -0.72
N VAL A 187 3.01 -27.97 -0.17
CA VAL A 187 2.88 -28.18 1.25
C VAL A 187 3.73 -29.40 1.60
N GLU A 188 4.66 -29.21 2.49
CA GLU A 188 5.60 -30.22 2.95
C GLU A 188 5.50 -30.35 4.48
N ASN A 189 5.93 -31.48 5.03
CA ASN A 189 5.99 -31.63 6.48
C ASN A 189 7.24 -30.95 7.02
N THR A 190 7.11 -30.28 8.17
CA THR A 190 8.23 -29.70 8.91
C THR A 190 8.22 -30.16 10.36
N ARG A 191 9.39 -30.11 11.01
CA ARG A 191 9.58 -30.60 12.38
C ARG A 191 9.66 -29.43 13.37
N VAL A 192 8.90 -29.55 14.45
CA VAL A 192 9.02 -28.65 15.60
C VAL A 192 9.22 -29.49 16.84
N GLY A 193 10.44 -29.49 17.39
CA GLY A 193 10.81 -30.33 18.53
C GLY A 193 10.74 -31.83 18.20
N GLN A 194 9.85 -32.58 18.86
CA GLN A 194 9.62 -34.01 18.61
C GLN A 194 8.46 -34.29 17.64
N VAL A 195 7.70 -33.28 17.25
CA VAL A 195 6.54 -33.41 16.36
C VAL A 195 6.98 -33.08 14.93
N THR A 196 6.64 -33.96 13.96
CA THR A 196 7.15 -33.91 12.58
C THR A 196 6.06 -33.71 11.56
N ASP A 197 4.82 -33.40 11.95
CA ASP A 197 3.64 -33.31 11.11
C ASP A 197 3.06 -31.89 11.01
N TYR A 198 3.85 -30.87 11.31
CA TYR A 198 3.51 -29.49 10.99
C TYR A 198 3.69 -29.21 9.50
N ASP A 199 2.93 -28.25 8.98
CA ASP A 199 3.00 -27.87 7.57
C ASP A 199 4.09 -26.80 7.33
N ARG A 200 4.79 -26.95 6.21
CA ARG A 200 5.63 -25.94 5.56
C ARG A 200 4.96 -25.57 4.23
N LEU A 201 4.51 -24.35 4.08
CA LEU A 201 3.97 -23.83 2.84
C LEU A 201 5.06 -23.09 2.07
N ALA A 202 5.43 -23.57 0.88
CA ALA A 202 6.30 -22.89 -0.06
C ALA A 202 5.48 -22.44 -1.28
N MET A 203 5.34 -21.14 -1.49
CA MET A 203 4.55 -20.54 -2.56
C MET A 203 5.44 -19.77 -3.52
N ARG A 204 5.55 -20.24 -4.76
CA ARG A 204 6.28 -19.55 -5.84
C ARG A 204 5.31 -18.64 -6.58
N VAL A 205 5.65 -17.35 -6.59
CA VAL A 205 4.87 -16.29 -7.24
C VAL A 205 5.71 -15.66 -8.33
N GLU A 206 5.09 -15.50 -9.51
CA GLU A 206 5.68 -14.83 -10.66
C GLU A 206 4.78 -13.66 -11.06
N THR A 207 5.35 -12.45 -11.10
CA THR A 207 4.66 -11.21 -11.43
C THR A 207 5.16 -10.63 -12.76
N ASN A 208 4.46 -9.64 -13.26
CA ASN A 208 4.88 -8.88 -14.44
C ASN A 208 5.91 -7.77 -14.12
N GLY A 209 6.30 -7.61 -12.84
CA GLY A 209 7.22 -6.56 -12.36
C GLY A 209 6.54 -5.28 -11.90
N ALA A 210 5.22 -5.11 -12.14
CA ALA A 210 4.48 -3.97 -11.60
C ALA A 210 4.41 -3.99 -10.07
N VAL A 211 4.37 -5.19 -9.48
CA VAL A 211 4.37 -5.45 -8.03
C VAL A 211 5.40 -6.53 -7.75
N THR A 212 6.14 -6.42 -6.66
CA THR A 212 7.06 -7.49 -6.23
C THR A 212 6.28 -8.72 -5.75
N PRO A 213 6.82 -9.93 -5.87
CA PRO A 213 6.14 -11.13 -5.36
C PRO A 213 5.80 -11.07 -3.87
N GLU A 214 6.66 -10.45 -3.06
CA GLU A 214 6.48 -10.26 -1.64
C GLU A 214 5.29 -9.34 -1.34
N ASP A 215 5.25 -8.17 -1.98
CA ASP A 215 4.13 -7.22 -1.85
C ASP A 215 2.82 -7.82 -2.35
N ALA A 216 2.86 -8.59 -3.45
CA ALA A 216 1.68 -9.26 -3.98
C ALA A 216 1.07 -10.22 -2.94
N VAL A 217 1.90 -11.04 -2.26
CA VAL A 217 1.44 -11.94 -1.20
C VAL A 217 0.92 -11.16 0.00
N ALA A 218 1.58 -10.07 0.40
CA ALA A 218 1.12 -9.21 1.50
C ALA A 218 -0.24 -8.57 1.21
N LEU A 219 -0.44 -8.03 -0.01
CA LEU A 219 -1.72 -7.47 -0.44
C LEU A 219 -2.84 -8.53 -0.49
N ALA A 220 -2.53 -9.73 -1.00
CA ALA A 220 -3.49 -10.84 -1.03
C ALA A 220 -3.89 -11.30 0.38
N ALA A 221 -2.93 -11.37 1.30
CA ALA A 221 -3.19 -11.69 2.69
C ALA A 221 -4.06 -10.61 3.37
N ARG A 222 -3.82 -9.34 3.08
CA ARG A 222 -4.63 -8.22 3.58
C ARG A 222 -6.07 -8.28 3.09
N ILE A 223 -6.27 -8.56 1.80
CA ILE A 223 -7.62 -8.74 1.23
C ILE A 223 -8.35 -9.88 1.94
N LEU A 224 -7.69 -11.02 2.17
CA LEU A 224 -8.28 -12.14 2.89
C LEU A 224 -8.63 -11.78 4.33
N GLN A 225 -7.75 -11.08 5.02
CA GLN A 225 -7.98 -10.63 6.39
C GLN A 225 -9.22 -9.73 6.47
N ASP A 226 -9.36 -8.75 5.58
CA ASP A 226 -10.50 -7.85 5.55
C ASP A 226 -11.81 -8.58 5.26
N GLN A 227 -11.80 -9.55 4.34
CA GLN A 227 -12.98 -10.35 4.04
C GLN A 227 -13.37 -11.28 5.19
N LEU A 228 -12.40 -11.84 5.91
CA LEU A 228 -12.66 -12.74 7.05
C LEU A 228 -13.11 -11.98 8.29
N GLN A 229 -12.82 -10.69 8.40
CA GLN A 229 -13.20 -9.89 9.57
C GLN A 229 -14.72 -9.85 9.81
N LEU A 230 -15.52 -9.90 8.73
CA LEU A 230 -16.98 -9.94 8.83
C LEU A 230 -17.52 -11.22 9.52
N PHE A 231 -16.74 -12.31 9.52
CA PHE A 231 -17.12 -13.59 10.15
C PHE A 231 -16.76 -13.62 11.64
N ILE A 232 -16.01 -12.63 12.13
CA ILE A 232 -15.67 -12.50 13.54
C ILE A 232 -16.76 -11.68 14.21
N ASN A 233 -17.66 -12.35 14.95
CA ASN A 233 -18.85 -11.74 15.56
C ASN A 233 -18.78 -11.65 17.11
N PHE A 234 -17.62 -11.85 17.67
CA PHE A 234 -17.37 -11.74 19.10
C PHE A 234 -16.36 -10.63 19.40
N GLU A 235 -16.57 -9.94 20.52
CA GLU A 235 -15.60 -8.98 21.02
C GLU A 235 -14.36 -9.74 21.51
N GLU A 236 -13.22 -9.48 20.89
CA GLU A 236 -11.95 -9.97 21.40
C GLU A 236 -11.66 -9.28 22.73
N PRO A 237 -11.39 -10.05 23.81
CA PRO A 237 -10.93 -9.41 25.04
C PRO A 237 -9.63 -8.68 24.71
N ARG A 238 -9.63 -7.36 24.83
CA ARG A 238 -8.42 -6.54 24.64
C ARG A 238 -7.36 -7.06 25.59
N HIS A 239 -6.28 -7.61 25.03
CA HIS A 239 -5.12 -7.93 25.84
C HIS A 239 -4.45 -6.61 26.25
N PRO A 240 -4.04 -6.48 27.51
CA PRO A 240 -3.23 -5.33 27.94
C PRO A 240 -1.92 -5.18 27.19
N SER A 241 -1.49 -6.23 26.43
CA SER A 241 -0.30 -6.24 25.59
C SER A 241 -0.51 -5.77 24.15
N ASP A 242 -1.76 -5.58 23.66
CA ASP A 242 -2.03 -5.04 22.34
C ASP A 242 -1.94 -3.49 22.28
N ASP A 243 -1.85 -2.84 23.44
CA ASP A 243 -1.56 -1.39 23.54
C ASP A 243 -0.07 -1.04 23.28
N THR A 244 0.77 -2.03 23.01
CA THR A 244 2.15 -1.79 22.58
C THR A 244 2.30 -1.79 21.05
N ARG A 245 1.57 -0.93 20.36
CA ARG A 245 2.13 -0.31 19.15
C ARG A 245 3.20 0.68 19.64
N PRO A 246 4.45 0.55 19.25
CA PRO A 246 5.52 1.34 19.83
C PRO A 246 5.45 2.85 19.52
N ASN A 247 4.34 3.35 18.97
CA ASN A 247 4.24 4.74 18.49
C ASN A 247 2.93 5.49 18.78
N GLU A 248 1.95 4.93 19.48
CA GLU A 248 0.81 5.72 19.94
C GLU A 248 0.86 5.84 21.47
N LEU A 249 1.43 6.94 21.93
CA LEU A 249 1.30 7.38 23.32
C LEU A 249 -0.20 7.55 23.60
N PRO A 250 -0.72 7.08 24.75
CA PRO A 250 -2.15 7.19 25.11
C PRO A 250 -2.65 8.63 25.27
N PHE A 251 -1.80 9.62 25.01
CA PHE A 251 -2.06 11.04 25.10
C PHE A 251 -1.29 11.82 24.01
N ASN A 252 -1.73 13.02 23.73
CA ASN A 252 -1.14 13.92 22.74
C ASN A 252 0.38 14.12 23.01
N LYS A 253 1.24 13.92 22.03
CA LYS A 253 2.71 14.10 22.13
C LYS A 253 3.09 15.48 22.66
N ASN A 254 2.28 16.50 22.41
CA ASN A 254 2.49 17.85 22.91
C ASN A 254 2.43 17.96 24.44
N LEU A 255 1.80 17.02 25.13
CA LEU A 255 1.71 17.02 26.60
C LEU A 255 3.05 16.71 27.30
N LEU A 256 3.95 15.98 26.62
CA LEU A 256 5.28 15.62 27.11
C LEU A 256 6.33 16.72 26.89
N ARG A 257 6.01 17.77 26.11
CA ARG A 257 6.91 18.90 25.91
C ARG A 257 7.03 19.74 27.16
N LYS A 258 8.19 20.35 27.34
CA LYS A 258 8.44 21.23 28.49
C LYS A 258 7.73 22.57 28.29
N VAL A 259 7.27 23.14 29.39
CA VAL A 259 6.63 24.48 29.40
C VAL A 259 7.60 25.57 28.94
N ASP A 260 8.92 25.37 29.12
CA ASP A 260 9.96 26.30 28.67
C ASP A 260 10.04 26.42 27.12
N GLU A 261 9.51 25.45 26.38
CA GLU A 261 9.45 25.48 24.92
C GLU A 261 8.25 26.28 24.37
N LEU A 262 7.32 26.66 25.24
CA LEU A 262 6.24 27.54 24.86
C LEU A 262 6.77 28.98 24.76
N GLU A 263 6.42 29.67 23.68
CA GLU A 263 6.74 31.07 23.46
C GLU A 263 5.95 31.97 24.41
N LEU A 264 6.20 31.85 25.73
CA LEU A 264 5.56 32.61 26.77
C LEU A 264 6.43 33.81 27.18
N SER A 265 5.81 34.87 27.68
CA SER A 265 6.55 35.97 28.28
C SER A 265 7.38 35.48 29.48
N VAL A 266 8.54 36.11 29.72
CA VAL A 266 9.44 35.78 30.84
C VAL A 266 8.71 35.76 32.19
N ARG A 267 7.69 36.58 32.34
CA ARG A 267 6.91 36.67 33.55
C ARG A 267 5.99 35.45 33.71
N SER A 268 5.32 35.01 32.64
CA SER A 268 4.48 33.84 32.63
C SER A 268 5.30 32.56 32.86
N ALA A 269 6.45 32.41 32.19
CA ALA A 269 7.37 31.29 32.37
C ALA A 269 7.89 31.18 33.82
N ASN A 270 8.31 32.28 34.43
CA ASN A 270 8.79 32.28 35.81
C ASN A 270 7.68 31.91 36.82
N CYS A 271 6.44 32.32 36.59
CA CYS A 271 5.31 31.91 37.43
C CYS A 271 5.06 30.43 37.39
N LEU A 272 5.12 29.80 36.21
CA LEU A 272 4.93 28.37 36.05
C LEU A 272 6.05 27.54 36.69
N LYS A 273 7.31 28.02 36.61
CA LYS A 273 8.47 27.41 37.30
C LYS A 273 8.32 27.45 38.81
N ASN A 274 7.84 28.55 39.35
CA ASN A 274 7.64 28.70 40.82
C ASN A 274 6.54 27.77 41.34
N ASP A 275 5.59 27.34 40.48
CA ASP A 275 4.52 26.42 40.83
C ASP A 275 4.88 24.95 40.48
N ASN A 276 6.16 24.67 40.19
CA ASN A 276 6.70 23.35 39.81
C ASN A 276 5.99 22.69 38.60
N ILE A 277 5.44 23.48 37.68
CA ILE A 277 4.84 23.00 36.44
C ILE A 277 5.96 22.86 35.38
N VAL A 278 6.35 21.62 35.07
CA VAL A 278 7.48 21.34 34.16
C VAL A 278 7.00 20.97 32.78
N TYR A 279 5.93 20.19 32.67
CA TYR A 279 5.39 19.68 31.41
C TYR A 279 4.06 20.32 31.05
N ILE A 280 3.74 20.41 29.76
CA ILE A 280 2.46 20.94 29.28
C ILE A 280 1.28 20.12 29.85
N GLY A 281 1.47 18.82 30.07
CA GLY A 281 0.45 17.96 30.68
C GLY A 281 0.11 18.34 32.12
N ASP A 282 1.09 18.84 32.91
CA ASP A 282 0.85 19.34 34.26
C ASP A 282 0.04 20.67 34.22
N LEU A 283 0.35 21.49 33.21
CA LEU A 283 -0.31 22.78 33.00
C LEU A 283 -1.79 22.61 32.61
N VAL A 284 -2.07 21.68 31.72
CA VAL A 284 -3.43 21.43 31.18
C VAL A 284 -4.38 20.88 32.24
N GLN A 285 -3.88 20.15 33.23
CA GLN A 285 -4.69 19.64 34.35
C GLN A 285 -5.12 20.72 35.34
N LYS A 286 -4.39 21.84 35.38
CA LYS A 286 -4.78 22.96 36.28
C LYS A 286 -6.00 23.67 35.75
N SER A 287 -6.91 23.99 36.65
CA SER A 287 -8.07 24.84 36.36
C SER A 287 -7.68 26.32 36.29
N GLU A 288 -8.46 27.12 35.59
CA GLU A 288 -8.23 28.57 35.51
C GLU A 288 -8.24 29.23 36.90
N ALA A 289 -9.10 28.72 37.80
CA ALA A 289 -9.22 29.23 39.19
C ALA A 289 -7.97 28.91 40.01
N GLU A 290 -7.31 27.77 39.79
CA GLU A 290 -6.04 27.39 40.42
C GLU A 290 -4.91 28.25 39.93
N MET A 291 -4.84 28.47 38.62
CA MET A 291 -3.80 29.32 38.00
C MET A 291 -3.88 30.76 38.51
N LEU A 292 -5.06 31.32 38.74
CA LEU A 292 -5.23 32.67 39.29
C LEU A 292 -4.90 32.78 40.78
N ARG A 293 -4.80 31.65 41.53
CA ARG A 293 -4.35 31.63 42.92
C ARG A 293 -2.83 31.68 43.07
N THR A 294 -2.08 31.38 41.98
CA THR A 294 -0.60 31.42 41.98
C THR A 294 -0.13 32.85 42.18
N PRO A 295 0.79 33.12 43.12
CA PRO A 295 1.31 34.45 43.39
C PRO A 295 1.94 35.05 42.13
N ASN A 296 1.68 36.35 41.86
CA ASN A 296 2.16 37.13 40.71
C ASN A 296 1.62 36.65 39.32
N PHE A 297 0.61 35.78 39.28
CA PHE A 297 -0.04 35.36 38.07
C PHE A 297 -1.31 36.17 37.77
N GLY A 298 -1.32 36.86 36.63
CA GLY A 298 -2.38 37.79 36.27
C GLY A 298 -3.27 37.30 35.09
N ARG A 299 -4.44 37.95 34.90
CA ARG A 299 -5.36 37.65 33.80
C ARG A 299 -4.71 37.74 32.40
N LYS A 300 -3.70 38.62 32.23
CA LYS A 300 -2.95 38.72 30.94
C LYS A 300 -2.13 37.48 30.65
N SER A 301 -1.41 36.96 31.67
CA SER A 301 -0.63 35.71 31.55
C SER A 301 -1.55 34.48 31.33
N LEU A 302 -2.74 34.48 31.93
CA LEU A 302 -3.73 33.42 31.71
C LEU A 302 -4.21 33.39 30.24
N ASN A 303 -4.53 34.55 29.68
CA ASN A 303 -4.95 34.65 28.29
C ASN A 303 -3.85 34.25 27.30
N GLU A 304 -2.59 34.67 27.55
CA GLU A 304 -1.42 34.27 26.78
C GLU A 304 -1.28 32.73 26.74
N ILE A 305 -1.35 32.06 27.89
CA ILE A 305 -1.29 30.60 28.00
C ILE A 305 -2.44 29.94 27.27
N LYS A 306 -3.67 30.46 27.39
CA LYS A 306 -4.84 29.94 26.68
C LYS A 306 -4.69 30.00 25.17
N GLU A 307 -4.15 31.10 24.63
CA GLU A 307 -3.91 31.25 23.19
C GLU A 307 -2.89 30.23 22.69
N VAL A 308 -1.78 30.06 23.41
CA VAL A 308 -0.74 29.08 23.03
C VAL A 308 -1.25 27.65 23.14
N LEU A 309 -1.99 27.30 24.19
CA LEU A 309 -2.60 25.97 24.33
C LEU A 309 -3.64 25.70 23.23
N ALA A 310 -4.46 26.69 22.89
CA ALA A 310 -5.48 26.58 21.84
C ALA A 310 -4.87 26.30 20.46
N GLN A 311 -3.72 26.91 20.14
CA GLN A 311 -2.95 26.63 18.91
C GLN A 311 -2.50 25.15 18.81
N MET A 312 -2.30 24.50 19.96
CA MET A 312 -1.95 23.08 20.06
C MET A 312 -3.15 22.15 20.24
N GLY A 313 -4.38 22.70 20.21
CA GLY A 313 -5.62 21.94 20.43
C GLY A 313 -5.82 21.51 21.88
N LEU A 314 -5.22 22.21 22.84
CA LEU A 314 -5.28 21.93 24.27
C LEU A 314 -6.04 23.05 25.03
N HIS A 315 -6.58 22.74 26.19
CA HIS A 315 -7.21 23.73 27.07
C HIS A 315 -6.98 23.40 28.56
N LEU A 316 -7.08 24.39 29.40
CA LEU A 316 -6.94 24.21 30.86
C LEU A 316 -8.15 23.44 31.43
N GLY A 317 -7.91 22.65 32.47
CA GLY A 317 -8.93 21.82 33.12
C GLY A 317 -9.25 20.53 32.41
N MET A 318 -8.34 20.02 31.52
CA MET A 318 -8.49 18.70 30.91
C MET A 318 -8.11 17.60 31.90
N GLU A 319 -8.94 16.58 32.02
CA GLU A 319 -8.60 15.36 32.76
C GLU A 319 -7.78 14.43 31.86
N ILE A 320 -6.53 14.18 32.24
CA ILE A 320 -5.65 13.24 31.52
C ILE A 320 -5.53 11.98 32.36
N PRO A 321 -6.11 10.84 31.93
CA PRO A 321 -6.02 9.59 32.66
C PRO A 321 -4.56 9.13 32.75
N ASN A 322 -4.11 8.70 33.93
CA ASN A 322 -2.75 8.19 34.20
C ASN A 322 -1.62 9.21 33.99
N TRP A 323 -1.84 10.48 34.25
CA TRP A 323 -0.81 11.52 34.28
C TRP A 323 -0.34 11.80 35.74
N PRO A 324 0.97 11.99 36.00
CA PRO A 324 2.12 11.82 35.10
C PRO A 324 2.48 10.34 34.90
N PRO A 325 2.95 9.94 33.72
CA PRO A 325 3.42 8.58 33.49
C PRO A 325 4.71 8.29 34.29
N GLU A 326 4.89 7.04 34.75
CA GLU A 326 6.06 6.62 35.57
C GLU A 326 7.40 6.93 34.92
N ASN A 327 7.48 7.00 33.58
CA ASN A 327 8.70 7.20 32.78
C ASN A 327 8.69 8.51 31.97
N ILE A 328 8.14 9.60 32.51
CA ILE A 328 7.95 10.86 31.78
C ILE A 328 9.26 11.44 31.21
N GLU A 329 10.38 11.31 31.93
CA GLU A 329 11.69 11.81 31.48
C GLU A 329 12.27 11.01 30.30
N GLU A 330 12.06 9.68 30.26
CA GLU A 330 12.50 8.85 29.14
C GLU A 330 11.64 9.07 27.90
N LEU A 331 10.33 9.26 28.09
CA LEU A 331 9.39 9.56 27.02
C LEU A 331 9.65 10.92 26.40
N ALA A 332 9.99 11.94 27.21
CA ALA A 332 10.35 13.26 26.73
C ALA A 332 11.69 13.25 25.94
N LYS A 333 12.71 12.52 26.41
CA LYS A 333 14.00 12.38 25.69
C LYS A 333 13.86 11.71 24.33
N ARG A 334 12.97 10.71 24.19
CA ARG A 334 12.69 10.05 22.88
C ARG A 334 12.02 10.97 21.86
N LEU A 335 11.39 12.05 22.31
CA LEU A 335 10.80 13.05 21.40
C LEU A 335 11.82 14.07 20.90
N ASP A 336 12.93 14.27 21.64
CA ASP A 336 14.00 15.20 21.30
C ASP A 336 15.10 14.60 20.39
N GLU A 337 15.12 13.27 20.16
CA GLU A 337 16.05 12.63 19.22
C GLU A 337 15.49 12.74 17.80
N PRO A 338 16.16 13.46 16.88
CA PRO A 338 15.78 13.48 15.46
C PRO A 338 16.11 12.13 14.80
N TYR A 339 15.18 11.65 13.99
CA TYR A 339 15.38 10.49 13.10
C TYR A 339 16.51 10.70 12.12
#